data_9825e89224e3596928a02c1caf585ae2
#
_entry.id   9825e89224e3596928a02c1caf585ae2
#
_cell.length_a   1.000
_cell.length_b   1.000
_cell.length_c   1.000
_cell.angle_alpha   90.00
_cell.angle_beta   90.00
_cell.angle_gamma   90.00
#
_symmetry.space_group_name_H-M   'P 1'
#
loop_
_entity.id
_entity.type
_entity.pdbx_description
1 polymer ?
#
loop_
_entity_poly.entity_id
_entity_poly.type
_entity_poly.pdbx_seq_one_letter_code
_entity_poly.pdbx_strand_id
1 'polypeptide(L)'
;MFRWTTAGESHGQALIALVEDVISGLPLSTDEVATQLARRRLGYGRGARMKFEQDHVTLLTGVRHGKTLGGPIAIQIENSEWPKWEKIMSPDYVDPAAIDDLARNQALTRPRPGHADFAGMLKYNADDARNILERSSARETAARVAAGTVARSILREVLGVEVVSRVLSIGNSTLYGEDDLPTSTDQRRIDESPVRASHPEAEASMIAEIDAARKAGDTLGGIVEVVVHGLPIGLGSFVSGERRLEARLASALMGIQAIKGVEVGDGFALARHRGSVAHDQMDPTEDGIIRRSNHAGGLEGGMTNGQPLVIRCLLYTSPSPRDVE
;
A
#
# COMPACT_ATOMS: atom_id res chain seq x y z
N MET A 1 6.66 17.25 12.47
CA MET A 1 7.01 15.99 11.74
C MET A 1 5.72 15.42 11.17
N PHE A 2 5.65 15.15 9.88
CA PHE A 2 4.48 14.57 9.22
C PHE A 2 3.96 13.33 9.99
N ARG A 3 2.71 13.37 10.38
CA ARG A 3 2.03 12.30 11.12
C ARG A 3 0.73 11.96 10.44
N TRP A 4 0.33 10.71 10.56
CA TRP A 4 -0.95 10.28 10.04
C TRP A 4 -1.51 9.13 10.89
N THR A 5 -2.82 9.00 10.89
CA THR A 5 -3.53 7.86 11.47
C THR A 5 -4.77 7.54 10.64
N THR A 6 -5.27 6.33 10.77
CA THR A 6 -6.49 5.88 10.12
C THR A 6 -7.47 5.33 11.15
N ALA A 7 -8.76 5.52 10.89
CA ALA A 7 -9.85 4.98 11.67
C ALA A 7 -10.94 4.40 10.74
N GLY A 8 -11.87 3.67 11.32
CA GLY A 8 -13.01 3.08 10.62
C GLY A 8 -12.89 1.58 10.38
N GLU A 9 -14.01 0.97 10.14
CA GLU A 9 -14.25 -0.45 9.93
C GLU A 9 -14.58 -0.73 8.47
N SER A 10 -14.35 -1.96 8.01
CA SER A 10 -14.60 -2.36 6.63
C SER A 10 -16.05 -2.16 6.18
N HIS A 11 -17.00 -2.39 7.09
CA HIS A 11 -18.42 -2.22 6.85
C HIS A 11 -19.04 -1.13 7.75
N GLY A 12 -18.21 -0.32 8.42
CA GLY A 12 -18.66 0.88 9.13
C GLY A 12 -19.09 1.98 8.14
N GLN A 13 -19.55 3.11 8.67
CA GLN A 13 -20.06 4.22 7.88
C GLN A 13 -19.03 4.78 6.89
N ALA A 14 -17.80 4.93 7.35
CA ALA A 14 -16.70 5.47 6.55
C ALA A 14 -15.34 5.02 7.11
N LEU A 15 -14.32 5.18 6.27
CA LEU A 15 -12.93 5.20 6.71
C LEU A 15 -12.46 6.66 6.82
N ILE A 16 -11.63 6.93 7.80
CA ILE A 16 -11.04 8.24 8.05
C ILE A 16 -9.53 8.15 7.96
N ALA A 17 -8.92 9.12 7.27
CA ALA A 17 -7.50 9.41 7.39
C ALA A 17 -7.33 10.79 8.03
N LEU A 18 -6.54 10.89 9.07
CA LEU A 18 -6.14 12.15 9.69
C LEU A 18 -4.66 12.36 9.44
N VAL A 19 -4.30 13.53 8.88
CA VAL A 19 -2.92 13.90 8.54
C VAL A 19 -2.58 15.22 9.22
N GLU A 20 -1.43 15.28 9.87
CA GLU A 20 -0.96 16.44 10.63
C GLU A 20 0.43 16.89 10.14
N ASP A 21 0.81 18.11 10.52
CA ASP A 21 2.08 18.74 10.17
C ASP A 21 2.30 18.89 8.65
N VAL A 22 1.23 19.25 7.93
CA VAL A 22 1.25 19.55 6.51
C VAL A 22 1.58 21.02 6.28
N ILE A 23 2.47 21.29 5.34
CA ILE A 23 2.84 22.66 4.95
C ILE A 23 1.61 23.37 4.35
N SER A 24 1.41 24.64 4.70
CA SER A 24 0.33 25.48 4.13
C SER A 24 0.63 25.86 2.67
N GLY A 25 -0.41 25.94 1.85
CA GLY A 25 -0.32 26.42 0.46
C GLY A 25 -0.01 25.34 -0.58
N LEU A 26 0.15 24.08 -0.18
CA LEU A 26 0.36 22.99 -1.13
C LEU A 26 -0.91 22.67 -1.91
N PRO A 27 -0.84 22.35 -3.21
CA PRO A 27 -1.98 21.90 -3.97
C PRO A 27 -2.49 20.55 -3.44
N LEU A 28 -3.76 20.45 -3.17
CA LEU A 28 -4.46 19.22 -2.80
C LEU A 28 -5.96 19.38 -3.11
N SER A 29 -6.52 18.41 -3.81
CA SER A 29 -7.94 18.40 -4.16
C SER A 29 -8.58 17.04 -3.85
N THR A 30 -9.90 17.04 -3.74
CA THR A 30 -10.70 15.80 -3.65
C THR A 30 -10.46 14.90 -4.85
N ASP A 31 -10.35 15.47 -6.06
CA ASP A 31 -10.13 14.71 -7.30
C ASP A 31 -8.76 14.02 -7.32
N GLU A 32 -7.72 14.65 -6.75
CA GLU A 32 -6.41 14.03 -6.64
C GLU A 32 -6.46 12.78 -5.74
N VAL A 33 -7.11 12.87 -4.58
CA VAL A 33 -7.32 11.73 -3.68
C VAL A 33 -8.17 10.66 -4.34
N ALA A 34 -9.27 11.04 -4.98
CA ALA A 34 -10.17 10.12 -5.68
C ALA A 34 -9.44 9.37 -6.82
N THR A 35 -8.55 10.06 -7.54
CA THR A 35 -7.72 9.46 -8.59
C THR A 35 -6.81 8.36 -8.03
N GLN A 36 -6.15 8.59 -6.90
CA GLN A 36 -5.29 7.57 -6.28
C GLN A 36 -6.11 6.40 -5.74
N LEU A 37 -7.31 6.65 -5.20
CA LEU A 37 -8.23 5.58 -4.80
C LEU A 37 -8.76 4.79 -6.01
N ALA A 38 -9.03 5.44 -7.13
CA ALA A 38 -9.38 4.74 -8.37
C ALA A 38 -8.24 3.83 -8.84
N ARG A 39 -6.98 4.29 -8.79
CA ARG A 39 -5.81 3.44 -9.08
C ARG A 39 -5.72 2.23 -8.14
N ARG A 40 -6.03 2.39 -6.85
CA ARG A 40 -6.09 1.27 -5.89
C ARG A 40 -7.03 0.16 -6.34
N ARG A 41 -8.12 0.49 -7.04
CA ARG A 41 -9.14 -0.47 -7.51
C ARG A 41 -8.77 -1.20 -8.79
N LEU A 42 -7.76 -0.75 -9.53
CA LEU A 42 -7.28 -1.42 -10.73
C LEU A 42 -6.73 -2.82 -10.40
N GLY A 43 -6.88 -3.75 -11.31
CA GLY A 43 -6.30 -5.07 -11.22
C GLY A 43 -7.19 -6.19 -11.77
N TYR A 44 -6.54 -7.15 -12.44
CA TYR A 44 -7.16 -8.36 -12.97
C TYR A 44 -7.41 -9.39 -11.86
N GLY A 45 -8.47 -10.19 -11.99
CA GLY A 45 -8.77 -11.28 -11.06
C GLY A 45 -9.27 -10.86 -9.68
N ARG A 46 -9.56 -9.58 -9.45
CA ARG A 46 -10.08 -9.09 -8.16
C ARG A 46 -11.53 -9.51 -7.94
N GLY A 47 -11.88 -9.72 -6.65
CA GLY A 47 -13.24 -10.10 -6.24
C GLY A 47 -14.32 -9.11 -6.66
N ALA A 48 -15.57 -9.59 -6.71
CA ALA A 48 -16.72 -8.82 -7.20
C ALA A 48 -16.92 -7.47 -6.46
N ARG A 49 -16.60 -7.40 -5.16
CA ARG A 49 -16.72 -6.19 -4.35
C ARG A 49 -15.97 -4.99 -4.95
N MET A 50 -14.78 -5.21 -5.49
CA MET A 50 -13.96 -4.14 -6.07
C MET A 50 -14.58 -3.49 -7.32
N LYS A 51 -15.54 -4.16 -7.97
CA LYS A 51 -16.28 -3.63 -9.13
C LYS A 51 -17.39 -2.66 -8.75
N PHE A 52 -17.96 -2.81 -7.55
CA PHE A 52 -19.10 -2.00 -7.07
C PHE A 52 -18.70 -0.91 -6.07
N GLU A 53 -17.53 -1.03 -5.46
CA GLU A 53 -17.04 -0.06 -4.48
C GLU A 53 -16.65 1.25 -5.18
N GLN A 54 -17.47 2.29 -4.98
CA GLN A 54 -17.10 3.65 -5.35
C GLN A 54 -16.61 4.35 -4.08
N ASP A 55 -15.31 4.68 -4.06
CA ASP A 55 -14.71 5.41 -2.95
C ASP A 55 -15.09 6.89 -3.05
N HIS A 56 -16.22 7.25 -2.47
CA HIS A 56 -16.62 8.66 -2.38
C HIS A 56 -15.78 9.35 -1.30
N VAL A 57 -15.05 10.39 -1.72
CA VAL A 57 -14.08 11.10 -0.87
C VAL A 57 -14.59 12.47 -0.49
N THR A 58 -14.47 12.83 0.78
CA THR A 58 -14.71 14.18 1.27
C THR A 58 -13.49 14.68 2.07
N LEU A 59 -12.95 15.83 1.69
CA LEU A 59 -11.98 16.57 2.50
C LEU A 59 -12.75 17.39 3.53
N LEU A 60 -12.77 16.93 4.78
CA LEU A 60 -13.55 17.56 5.85
C LEU A 60 -12.90 18.81 6.40
N THR A 61 -11.57 18.83 6.49
CA THR A 61 -10.77 19.90 7.10
C THR A 61 -9.44 20.10 6.40
N GLY A 62 -8.77 21.21 6.69
CA GLY A 62 -7.35 21.45 6.36
C GLY A 62 -7.06 21.86 4.91
N VAL A 63 -8.09 21.96 4.04
CA VAL A 63 -7.96 22.36 2.64
C VAL A 63 -9.01 23.40 2.28
N ARG A 64 -8.61 24.41 1.52
CA ARG A 64 -9.53 25.43 0.98
C ARG A 64 -9.08 25.87 -0.41
N HIS A 65 -10.02 25.92 -1.36
CA HIS A 65 -9.74 26.33 -2.75
C HIS A 65 -8.56 25.59 -3.37
N GLY A 66 -8.46 24.25 -3.12
CA GLY A 66 -7.40 23.40 -3.67
C GLY A 66 -6.02 23.59 -3.02
N LYS A 67 -5.93 24.23 -1.85
CA LYS A 67 -4.68 24.44 -1.13
C LYS A 67 -4.82 24.07 0.35
N THR A 68 -3.77 23.45 0.88
CA THR A 68 -3.65 23.13 2.29
C THR A 68 -3.56 24.39 3.15
N LEU A 69 -4.08 24.32 4.37
CA LEU A 69 -4.14 25.47 5.30
C LEU A 69 -3.05 25.43 6.39
N GLY A 70 -2.29 24.32 6.50
CA GLY A 70 -1.31 24.12 7.57
C GLY A 70 -1.89 23.48 8.85
N GLY A 71 -3.19 23.34 8.96
CA GLY A 71 -3.87 22.60 10.03
C GLY A 71 -4.06 21.10 9.68
N PRO A 72 -4.61 20.31 10.62
CA PRO A 72 -4.92 18.91 10.36
C PRO A 72 -5.87 18.72 9.18
N ILE A 73 -5.58 17.72 8.34
CA ILE A 73 -6.42 17.32 7.21
C ILE A 73 -7.15 16.05 7.59
N ALA A 74 -8.48 16.11 7.68
CA ALA A 74 -9.33 14.94 7.85
C ALA A 74 -9.97 14.58 6.51
N ILE A 75 -9.78 13.34 6.09
CA ILE A 75 -10.29 12.79 4.83
C ILE A 75 -11.25 11.66 5.17
N GLN A 76 -12.48 11.76 4.70
CA GLN A 76 -13.50 10.71 4.80
C GLN A 76 -13.61 9.95 3.49
N ILE A 77 -13.71 8.63 3.59
CA ILE A 77 -13.99 7.72 2.47
C ILE A 77 -15.22 6.91 2.85
N GLU A 78 -16.33 7.15 2.19
CA GLU A 78 -17.60 6.50 2.47
C GLU A 78 -17.60 5.02 2.09
N ASN A 79 -18.34 4.21 2.83
CA ASN A 79 -18.62 2.83 2.46
C ASN A 79 -19.99 2.74 1.78
N SER A 80 -20.01 2.41 0.51
CA SER A 80 -21.24 2.29 -0.29
C SER A 80 -22.22 1.24 0.23
N GLU A 81 -21.74 0.27 0.99
CA GLU A 81 -22.56 -0.77 1.62
C GLU A 81 -23.15 -0.37 2.98
N TRP A 82 -22.78 0.78 3.54
CA TRP A 82 -23.22 1.24 4.86
C TRP A 82 -24.73 1.08 5.10
N PRO A 83 -25.65 1.45 4.18
CA PRO A 83 -27.08 1.29 4.41
C PRO A 83 -27.53 -0.14 4.73
N LYS A 84 -26.75 -1.15 4.31
CA LYS A 84 -27.03 -2.57 4.60
C LYS A 84 -26.45 -3.03 5.94
N TRP A 85 -25.51 -2.24 6.50
CA TRP A 85 -24.76 -2.57 7.70
C TRP A 85 -25.09 -1.68 8.89
N GLU A 86 -25.83 -0.60 8.69
CA GLU A 86 -26.11 0.45 9.66
C GLU A 86 -26.57 -0.08 11.00
N LYS A 87 -27.51 -1.04 11.01
CA LYS A 87 -27.98 -1.65 12.27
C LYS A 87 -26.94 -2.58 12.89
N ILE A 88 -26.21 -3.35 12.08
CA ILE A 88 -25.26 -4.37 12.55
C ILE A 88 -23.97 -3.71 13.07
N MET A 89 -23.56 -2.61 12.46
CA MET A 89 -22.35 -1.85 12.84
C MET A 89 -22.69 -0.53 13.55
N SER A 90 -23.91 -0.42 14.11
CA SER A 90 -24.31 0.76 14.87
C SER A 90 -23.39 0.99 16.05
N PRO A 91 -22.94 2.23 16.32
CA PRO A 91 -22.23 2.57 17.54
C PRO A 91 -23.16 2.59 18.76
N ASP A 92 -24.47 2.70 18.54
CA ASP A 92 -25.49 2.73 19.57
C ASP A 92 -26.05 1.34 19.81
N TYR A 93 -26.68 1.15 20.98
CA TYR A 93 -27.37 -0.10 21.31
C TYR A 93 -28.49 -0.41 20.29
N VAL A 94 -28.47 -1.62 19.77
CA VAL A 94 -29.53 -2.17 18.94
C VAL A 94 -30.15 -3.37 19.65
N ASP A 95 -31.46 -3.43 19.71
CA ASP A 95 -32.16 -4.60 20.26
C ASP A 95 -31.77 -5.85 19.45
N PRO A 96 -31.22 -6.89 20.10
CA PRO A 96 -30.88 -8.14 19.41
C PRO A 96 -32.03 -8.70 18.55
N ALA A 97 -33.27 -8.62 19.04
CA ALA A 97 -34.44 -9.08 18.28
C ALA A 97 -34.65 -8.38 16.93
N ALA A 98 -34.06 -7.19 16.74
CA ALA A 98 -34.13 -6.43 15.48
C ALA A 98 -33.09 -6.85 14.44
N ILE A 99 -32.08 -7.65 14.85
CA ILE A 99 -30.94 -8.03 13.99
C ILE A 99 -30.63 -9.54 13.99
N ASP A 100 -31.20 -10.35 14.89
CA ASP A 100 -30.86 -11.77 15.05
C ASP A 100 -31.12 -12.60 13.76
N ASP A 101 -32.18 -12.28 13.04
CA ASP A 101 -32.52 -12.98 11.79
C ASP A 101 -31.68 -12.49 10.57
N LEU A 102 -30.87 -11.46 10.74
CA LEU A 102 -30.09 -10.92 9.64
C LEU A 102 -28.85 -11.79 9.38
N ALA A 103 -28.74 -12.35 8.18
CA ALA A 103 -27.58 -13.17 7.78
C ALA A 103 -26.23 -12.48 8.03
N ARG A 104 -26.17 -11.15 7.87
CA ARG A 104 -24.97 -10.35 8.13
C ARG A 104 -24.62 -10.23 9.61
N ASN A 105 -25.54 -10.48 10.52
CA ASN A 105 -25.32 -10.46 11.96
C ASN A 105 -24.84 -11.79 12.53
N GLN A 106 -24.83 -12.85 11.73
CA GLN A 106 -24.35 -14.17 12.19
C GLN A 106 -22.91 -14.09 12.67
N ALA A 107 -22.63 -14.67 13.83
CA ALA A 107 -21.29 -14.70 14.42
C ALA A 107 -20.29 -15.43 13.51
N LEU A 108 -19.12 -14.86 13.36
CA LEU A 108 -18.03 -15.41 12.57
C LEU A 108 -17.12 -16.27 13.47
N THR A 109 -17.47 -17.53 13.60
CA THR A 109 -16.78 -18.47 14.52
C THR A 109 -15.65 -19.26 13.86
N ARG A 110 -15.46 -19.14 12.54
CA ARG A 110 -14.39 -19.80 11.78
C ARG A 110 -13.30 -18.80 11.41
N PRO A 111 -12.18 -18.76 12.17
CA PRO A 111 -11.07 -17.86 11.87
C PRO A 111 -10.36 -18.27 10.57
N ARG A 112 -9.97 -17.29 9.78
CA ARG A 112 -9.22 -17.51 8.54
C ARG A 112 -7.74 -17.75 8.83
N PRO A 113 -7.11 -18.78 8.25
CA PRO A 113 -5.66 -18.94 8.30
C PRO A 113 -4.93 -17.72 7.73
N GLY A 114 -3.82 -17.31 8.37
CA GLY A 114 -3.02 -16.17 7.91
C GLY A 114 -3.64 -14.78 8.14
N HIS A 115 -4.82 -14.71 8.78
CA HIS A 115 -5.49 -13.46 9.13
C HIS A 115 -5.40 -13.17 10.65
N ALA A 116 -5.79 -11.97 11.06
CA ALA A 116 -5.79 -11.57 12.46
C ALA A 116 -6.87 -12.26 13.32
N ASP A 117 -7.83 -12.94 12.70
CA ASP A 117 -9.04 -13.45 13.33
C ASP A 117 -8.75 -14.28 14.59
N PHE A 118 -8.01 -15.37 14.48
CA PHE A 118 -7.76 -16.28 15.60
C PHE A 118 -6.99 -15.62 16.74
N ALA A 119 -5.88 -14.98 16.43
CA ALA A 119 -5.06 -14.31 17.44
C ALA A 119 -5.80 -13.13 18.09
N GLY A 120 -6.61 -12.41 17.32
CA GLY A 120 -7.43 -11.31 17.80
C GLY A 120 -8.56 -11.79 18.73
N MET A 121 -9.27 -12.85 18.32
CA MET A 121 -10.30 -13.46 19.19
C MET A 121 -9.74 -13.87 20.56
N LEU A 122 -8.59 -14.53 20.58
CA LEU A 122 -7.95 -14.91 21.84
C LEU A 122 -7.49 -13.69 22.66
N LYS A 123 -6.87 -12.70 22.00
CA LYS A 123 -6.36 -11.49 22.67
C LYS A 123 -7.46 -10.68 23.33
N TYR A 124 -8.61 -10.57 22.68
CA TYR A 124 -9.73 -9.73 23.14
C TYR A 124 -10.85 -10.54 23.79
N ASN A 125 -10.67 -11.86 23.96
CA ASN A 125 -11.65 -12.79 24.52
C ASN A 125 -13.01 -12.66 23.81
N ALA A 126 -12.99 -12.79 22.49
CA ALA A 126 -14.16 -12.64 21.61
C ALA A 126 -14.58 -13.99 21.02
N ASP A 127 -15.88 -14.27 21.03
CA ASP A 127 -16.47 -15.45 20.40
C ASP A 127 -16.80 -15.22 18.92
N ASP A 128 -16.81 -13.95 18.48
CA ASP A 128 -17.05 -13.51 17.12
C ASP A 128 -15.81 -12.78 16.57
N ALA A 129 -15.28 -13.22 15.44
CA ALA A 129 -14.15 -12.60 14.77
C ALA A 129 -14.51 -11.25 14.11
N ARG A 130 -15.78 -10.84 14.09
CA ARG A 130 -16.25 -9.65 13.38
C ARG A 130 -15.46 -8.39 13.76
N ASN A 131 -15.38 -8.07 15.04
CA ASN A 131 -14.70 -6.84 15.50
C ASN A 131 -13.22 -6.79 15.11
N ILE A 132 -12.57 -7.96 15.08
CA ILE A 132 -11.17 -8.07 14.64
C ILE A 132 -11.08 -7.90 13.12
N LEU A 133 -11.93 -8.59 12.40
CA LEU A 133 -11.99 -8.59 10.94
C LEU A 133 -12.27 -7.20 10.38
N GLU A 134 -13.23 -6.48 10.96
CA GLU A 134 -13.64 -5.17 10.47
C GLU A 134 -12.48 -4.18 10.45
N ARG A 135 -11.64 -4.16 11.48
CA ARG A 135 -10.49 -3.26 11.54
C ARG A 135 -9.25 -3.80 10.81
N SER A 136 -9.02 -5.11 10.81
CA SER A 136 -7.85 -5.72 10.17
C SER A 136 -8.02 -5.94 8.66
N SER A 137 -9.18 -5.62 8.12
CA SER A 137 -9.49 -5.74 6.70
C SER A 137 -8.57 -4.90 5.82
N ALA A 138 -8.22 -5.43 4.63
CA ALA A 138 -7.49 -4.69 3.61
C ALA A 138 -8.25 -3.44 3.10
N ARG A 139 -9.53 -3.27 3.42
CA ARG A 139 -10.29 -2.03 3.14
C ARG A 139 -9.64 -0.80 3.78
N GLU A 140 -9.01 -0.96 4.95
CA GLU A 140 -8.28 0.10 5.65
C GLU A 140 -7.20 0.74 4.77
N THR A 141 -6.61 0.02 3.83
CA THR A 141 -5.62 0.56 2.89
C THR A 141 -6.13 1.72 2.04
N ALA A 142 -7.45 1.89 1.88
CA ALA A 142 -8.01 3.07 1.22
C ALA A 142 -7.68 4.35 2.00
N ALA A 143 -7.81 4.35 3.32
CA ALA A 143 -7.42 5.49 4.15
C ALA A 143 -5.90 5.75 4.10
N ARG A 144 -5.07 4.69 4.02
CA ARG A 144 -3.61 4.84 3.81
C ARG A 144 -3.28 5.48 2.46
N VAL A 145 -3.99 5.11 1.40
CA VAL A 145 -3.82 5.73 0.07
C VAL A 145 -4.19 7.21 0.11
N ALA A 146 -5.27 7.58 0.82
CA ALA A 146 -5.65 8.97 0.99
C ALA A 146 -4.57 9.78 1.75
N ALA A 147 -4.07 9.28 2.88
CA ALA A 147 -2.96 9.89 3.61
C ALA A 147 -1.67 9.94 2.76
N GLY A 148 -1.37 8.87 2.02
CA GLY A 148 -0.24 8.78 1.10
C GLY A 148 -0.31 9.80 -0.05
N THR A 149 -1.52 10.16 -0.50
CA THR A 149 -1.71 11.21 -1.51
C THR A 149 -1.23 12.57 -0.99
N VAL A 150 -1.55 12.90 0.26
CA VAL A 150 -1.06 14.13 0.91
C VAL A 150 0.47 14.12 1.00
N ALA A 151 1.06 13.02 1.47
CA ALA A 151 2.51 12.88 1.56
C ALA A 151 3.19 12.99 0.19
N ARG A 152 2.60 12.38 -0.83
CA ARG A 152 3.10 12.44 -2.21
C ARG A 152 3.07 13.87 -2.77
N SER A 153 2.00 14.62 -2.47
CA SER A 153 1.91 16.04 -2.84
C SER A 153 3.04 16.86 -2.21
N ILE A 154 3.35 16.64 -0.91
CA ILE A 154 4.48 17.29 -0.24
C ILE A 154 5.80 16.97 -0.94
N LEU A 155 6.07 15.70 -1.19
CA LEU A 155 7.32 15.25 -1.81
C LEU A 155 7.51 15.84 -3.21
N ARG A 156 6.45 15.86 -4.01
CA ARG A 156 6.47 16.41 -5.37
C ARG A 156 6.67 17.93 -5.37
N GLU A 157 5.90 18.66 -4.59
CA GLU A 157 5.89 20.13 -4.63
C GLU A 157 7.12 20.76 -3.94
N VAL A 158 7.65 20.09 -2.90
CA VAL A 158 8.77 20.65 -2.12
C VAL A 158 10.11 20.17 -2.64
N LEU A 159 10.21 18.93 -3.10
CA LEU A 159 11.48 18.29 -3.45
C LEU A 159 11.55 17.83 -4.91
N GLY A 160 10.49 17.90 -5.68
CA GLY A 160 10.44 17.33 -7.03
C GLY A 160 10.55 15.80 -7.06
N VAL A 161 10.28 15.14 -5.93
CA VAL A 161 10.40 13.69 -5.80
C VAL A 161 9.24 12.99 -6.51
N GLU A 162 9.57 12.00 -7.32
CA GLU A 162 8.62 11.17 -8.04
C GLU A 162 8.57 9.75 -7.48
N VAL A 163 7.36 9.21 -7.34
CA VAL A 163 7.13 7.84 -6.84
C VAL A 163 6.38 7.05 -7.89
N VAL A 164 6.99 5.97 -8.35
CA VAL A 164 6.43 5.05 -9.36
C VAL A 164 6.33 3.66 -8.77
N SER A 165 5.35 2.87 -9.17
CA SER A 165 5.23 1.49 -8.71
C SER A 165 4.74 0.57 -9.81
N ARG A 166 5.24 -0.67 -9.78
CA ARG A 166 4.83 -1.77 -10.68
C ARG A 166 4.73 -3.09 -9.93
N VAL A 167 4.11 -4.07 -10.56
CA VAL A 167 4.14 -5.47 -10.11
C VAL A 167 5.24 -6.18 -10.89
N LEU A 168 6.15 -6.83 -10.17
CA LEU A 168 7.24 -7.61 -10.77
C LEU A 168 6.81 -9.04 -11.06
N SER A 169 6.07 -9.68 -10.14
CA SER A 169 5.58 -11.04 -10.32
C SER A 169 4.29 -11.29 -9.56
N ILE A 170 3.50 -12.25 -10.06
CA ILE A 170 2.35 -12.84 -9.39
C ILE A 170 2.49 -14.36 -9.52
N GLY A 171 2.43 -15.08 -8.39
CA GLY A 171 2.67 -16.53 -8.36
C GLY A 171 4.05 -16.89 -8.90
N ASN A 172 4.10 -17.87 -9.78
CA ASN A 172 5.32 -18.33 -10.45
C ASN A 172 5.58 -17.64 -11.80
N SER A 173 4.94 -16.48 -12.05
CA SER A 173 5.19 -15.75 -13.31
C SER A 173 6.65 -15.39 -13.45
N THR A 174 7.13 -15.33 -14.69
CA THR A 174 8.50 -14.94 -14.98
C THR A 174 8.74 -13.48 -14.62
N LEU A 175 9.87 -13.22 -13.95
CA LEU A 175 10.34 -11.85 -13.68
C LEU A 175 10.90 -11.23 -14.97
N TYR A 176 10.48 -10.02 -15.25
CA TYR A 176 10.96 -9.23 -16.40
C TYR A 176 11.31 -7.81 -15.97
N GLY A 177 12.40 -7.28 -16.52
CA GLY A 177 12.76 -5.87 -16.39
C GLY A 177 13.17 -5.45 -14.98
N GLU A 178 13.75 -6.35 -14.19
CA GLU A 178 14.23 -6.02 -12.85
C GLU A 178 15.29 -4.91 -12.87
N ASP A 179 16.12 -4.88 -13.92
CA ASP A 179 17.19 -3.89 -14.11
C ASP A 179 16.71 -2.59 -14.77
N ASP A 180 15.48 -2.58 -15.31
CA ASP A 180 14.90 -1.42 -15.99
C ASP A 180 13.94 -0.67 -15.06
N LEU A 181 14.47 0.29 -14.31
CA LEU A 181 13.71 1.05 -13.33
C LEU A 181 12.70 1.99 -14.01
N PRO A 182 11.40 1.86 -13.73
CA PRO A 182 10.37 2.72 -14.31
C PRO A 182 10.50 4.15 -13.78
N THR A 183 10.19 5.12 -14.65
CA THR A 183 10.10 6.54 -14.33
C THR A 183 8.64 7.01 -14.27
N SER A 184 8.40 8.26 -13.91
CA SER A 184 7.04 8.84 -13.92
C SER A 184 6.39 8.82 -15.30
N THR A 185 7.15 8.82 -16.38
CA THR A 185 6.65 8.72 -17.75
C THR A 185 6.05 7.33 -18.06
N ASP A 186 6.49 6.29 -17.36
CA ASP A 186 5.99 4.93 -17.52
C ASP A 186 4.71 4.67 -16.73
N GLN A 187 4.38 5.55 -15.76
CA GLN A 187 3.29 5.31 -14.83
C GLN A 187 1.95 5.07 -15.54
N ARG A 188 1.67 5.82 -16.61
CA ARG A 188 0.43 5.66 -17.39
C ARG A 188 0.37 4.27 -18.05
N ARG A 189 1.43 3.85 -18.71
CA ARG A 189 1.52 2.54 -19.36
C ARG A 189 1.38 1.39 -18.36
N ILE A 190 2.01 1.53 -17.18
CA ILE A 190 1.89 0.56 -16.09
C ILE A 190 0.45 0.51 -15.55
N ASP A 191 -0.22 1.64 -15.41
CA ASP A 191 -1.60 1.70 -14.91
C ASP A 191 -2.63 1.17 -15.94
N GLU A 192 -2.33 1.22 -17.24
CA GLU A 192 -3.12 0.63 -18.33
C GLU A 192 -3.02 -0.91 -18.35
N SER A 193 -1.94 -1.49 -17.82
CA SER A 193 -1.80 -2.94 -17.67
C SER A 193 -2.77 -3.46 -16.59
N PRO A 194 -3.57 -4.51 -16.89
CA PRO A 194 -4.52 -5.07 -15.93
C PRO A 194 -3.86 -5.70 -14.70
N VAL A 195 -2.57 -5.99 -14.75
CA VAL A 195 -1.77 -6.52 -13.63
C VAL A 195 -0.65 -5.55 -13.20
N ARG A 196 -0.63 -4.32 -13.76
CA ARG A 196 0.39 -3.30 -13.50
C ARG A 196 1.82 -3.75 -13.82
N ALA A 197 1.97 -4.57 -14.83
CA ALA A 197 3.26 -4.97 -15.36
C ALA A 197 3.88 -3.84 -16.21
N SER A 198 5.21 -3.80 -16.25
CA SER A 198 5.95 -2.87 -17.12
C SER A 198 6.23 -3.43 -18.53
N HIS A 199 6.07 -4.75 -18.73
CA HIS A 199 6.35 -5.44 -19.98
C HIS A 199 5.19 -6.35 -20.38
N PRO A 200 4.86 -6.44 -21.67
CA PRO A 200 3.76 -7.30 -22.16
C PRO A 200 3.95 -8.79 -21.85
N GLU A 201 5.20 -9.27 -21.85
CA GLU A 201 5.53 -10.67 -21.55
C GLU A 201 5.27 -10.98 -20.07
N ALA A 202 5.62 -10.04 -19.18
CA ALA A 202 5.31 -10.14 -17.76
C ALA A 202 3.79 -10.13 -17.52
N GLU A 203 3.08 -9.24 -18.21
CA GLU A 203 1.62 -9.16 -18.15
C GLU A 203 0.96 -10.49 -18.51
N ALA A 204 1.33 -11.05 -19.66
CA ALA A 204 0.79 -12.33 -20.13
C ALA A 204 1.06 -13.47 -19.15
N SER A 205 2.29 -13.55 -18.62
CA SER A 205 2.69 -14.56 -17.63
C SER A 205 1.89 -14.43 -16.31
N MET A 206 1.72 -13.22 -15.79
CA MET A 206 0.95 -12.95 -14.57
C MET A 206 -0.54 -13.28 -14.73
N ILE A 207 -1.13 -12.94 -15.88
CA ILE A 207 -2.53 -13.26 -16.17
C ILE A 207 -2.73 -14.77 -16.23
N ALA A 208 -1.81 -15.51 -16.85
CA ALA A 208 -1.87 -16.96 -16.91
C ALA A 208 -1.85 -17.61 -15.52
N GLU A 209 -0.99 -17.12 -14.60
CA GLU A 209 -0.94 -17.58 -13.21
C GLU A 209 -2.24 -17.29 -12.47
N ILE A 210 -2.81 -16.09 -12.61
CA ILE A 210 -4.08 -15.71 -11.99
C ILE A 210 -5.22 -16.63 -12.47
N ASP A 211 -5.29 -16.89 -13.78
CA ASP A 211 -6.34 -17.75 -14.33
C ASP A 211 -6.19 -19.20 -13.88
N ALA A 212 -4.96 -19.71 -13.78
CA ALA A 212 -4.69 -21.04 -13.25
C ALA A 212 -5.09 -21.17 -11.78
N ALA A 213 -4.73 -20.22 -10.93
CA ALA A 213 -5.11 -20.20 -9.51
C ALA A 213 -6.63 -20.08 -9.34
N ARG A 214 -7.29 -19.20 -10.12
CA ARG A 214 -8.73 -19.04 -10.10
C ARG A 214 -9.45 -20.34 -10.47
N LYS A 215 -8.96 -21.06 -11.48
CA LYS A 215 -9.50 -22.36 -11.87
C LYS A 215 -9.32 -23.41 -10.79
N ALA A 216 -8.23 -23.33 -10.03
CA ALA A 216 -7.95 -24.22 -8.90
C ALA A 216 -8.69 -23.81 -7.61
N GLY A 217 -9.36 -22.67 -7.56
CA GLY A 217 -9.96 -22.12 -6.34
C GLY A 217 -8.92 -21.69 -5.29
N ASP A 218 -7.76 -21.20 -5.72
CA ASP A 218 -6.63 -20.87 -4.86
C ASP A 218 -6.26 -19.39 -4.96
N THR A 219 -5.33 -18.93 -4.11
CA THR A 219 -4.81 -17.55 -4.07
C THR A 219 -3.32 -17.53 -4.37
N LEU A 220 -2.84 -16.36 -4.80
CA LEU A 220 -1.45 -16.12 -5.15
C LEU A 220 -0.86 -14.98 -4.31
N GLY A 221 0.43 -15.07 -4.06
CA GLY A 221 1.26 -13.96 -3.64
C GLY A 221 1.80 -13.21 -4.86
N GLY A 222 2.52 -12.13 -4.59
CA GLY A 222 3.18 -11.34 -5.63
C GLY A 222 4.23 -10.39 -5.06
N ILE A 223 5.04 -9.84 -5.95
CA ILE A 223 6.08 -8.87 -5.62
C ILE A 223 5.72 -7.54 -6.27
N VAL A 224 5.62 -6.50 -5.43
CA VAL A 224 5.41 -5.11 -5.84
C VAL A 224 6.72 -4.36 -5.67
N GLU A 225 7.12 -3.61 -6.69
CA GLU A 225 8.26 -2.70 -6.62
C GLU A 225 7.80 -1.26 -6.61
N VAL A 226 8.45 -0.47 -5.74
CA VAL A 226 8.29 0.98 -5.67
C VAL A 226 9.65 1.61 -5.92
N VAL A 227 9.70 2.53 -6.88
CA VAL A 227 10.89 3.31 -7.23
C VAL A 227 10.63 4.77 -6.91
N VAL A 228 11.57 5.41 -6.22
CA VAL A 228 11.48 6.83 -5.86
C VAL A 228 12.67 7.56 -6.46
N HIS A 229 12.39 8.52 -7.33
CA HIS A 229 13.39 9.34 -7.99
C HIS A 229 13.49 10.74 -7.36
N GLY A 230 14.67 11.36 -7.47
CA GLY A 230 14.87 12.75 -7.07
C GLY A 230 15.07 12.96 -5.57
N LEU A 231 15.38 11.91 -4.81
CA LEU A 231 15.70 12.06 -3.39
C LEU A 231 17.05 12.75 -3.21
N PRO A 232 17.15 13.81 -2.40
CA PRO A 232 18.43 14.40 -2.04
C PRO A 232 19.30 13.43 -1.22
N ILE A 233 20.61 13.54 -1.33
CA ILE A 233 21.56 12.74 -0.54
C ILE A 233 21.42 13.08 0.95
N GLY A 234 21.50 12.05 1.83
CA GLY A 234 21.59 12.24 3.28
C GLY A 234 20.25 12.25 4.02
N LEU A 235 19.12 11.90 3.38
CA LEU A 235 17.88 11.66 4.11
C LEU A 235 17.99 10.37 4.93
N GLY A 236 17.57 10.43 6.18
CA GLY A 236 17.75 9.34 7.16
C GLY A 236 18.90 9.65 8.11
N SER A 237 19.53 8.63 8.69
CA SER A 237 20.62 8.82 9.66
C SER A 237 21.40 7.53 9.86
N PHE A 238 22.70 7.66 10.08
CA PHE A 238 23.58 6.55 10.51
C PHE A 238 23.72 6.48 12.05
N VAL A 239 23.24 7.47 12.78
CA VAL A 239 23.53 7.65 14.21
C VAL A 239 22.88 6.59 15.10
N SER A 240 21.66 6.15 14.76
CA SER A 240 20.95 5.10 15.51
C SER A 240 20.08 4.25 14.59
N GLY A 241 19.85 2.99 14.97
CA GLY A 241 19.11 2.03 14.15
C GLY A 241 17.72 2.50 13.79
N GLU A 242 16.99 3.09 14.73
CA GLU A 242 15.62 3.59 14.54
C GLU A 242 15.53 4.82 13.61
N ARG A 243 16.64 5.53 13.39
CA ARG A 243 16.72 6.70 12.50
C ARG A 243 17.19 6.33 11.10
N ARG A 244 17.67 5.11 10.91
CA ARG A 244 18.05 4.61 9.59
C ARG A 244 16.81 4.60 8.70
N LEU A 245 16.97 5.07 7.46
CA LEU A 245 15.81 5.20 6.56
C LEU A 245 15.24 3.84 6.18
N GLU A 246 16.08 2.84 5.91
CA GLU A 246 15.62 1.48 5.63
C GLU A 246 14.83 0.86 6.79
N ALA A 247 15.21 1.13 8.05
CA ALA A 247 14.47 0.63 9.21
C ALA A 247 13.08 1.26 9.30
N ARG A 248 12.97 2.56 9.04
CA ARG A 248 11.69 3.29 9.04
C ARG A 248 10.80 2.86 7.88
N LEU A 249 11.37 2.69 6.69
CA LEU A 249 10.65 2.21 5.51
C LEU A 249 10.15 0.78 5.72
N ALA A 250 11.00 -0.13 6.20
CA ALA A 250 10.60 -1.50 6.50
C ALA A 250 9.48 -1.55 7.54
N SER A 251 9.55 -0.76 8.61
CA SER A 251 8.49 -0.66 9.62
C SER A 251 7.17 -0.18 9.02
N ALA A 252 7.19 0.87 8.19
CA ALA A 252 5.99 1.42 7.57
C ALA A 252 5.36 0.43 6.58
N LEU A 253 6.17 -0.25 5.78
CA LEU A 253 5.72 -1.21 4.77
C LEU A 253 5.24 -2.51 5.38
N MET A 254 5.94 -3.07 6.39
CA MET A 254 5.49 -4.25 7.13
C MET A 254 4.20 -4.00 7.92
N GLY A 255 3.87 -2.74 8.19
CA GLY A 255 2.59 -2.33 8.78
C GLY A 255 1.40 -2.35 7.80
N ILE A 256 1.62 -2.64 6.52
CA ILE A 256 0.54 -2.80 5.53
C ILE A 256 0.03 -4.26 5.60
N GLN A 257 -1.28 -4.43 5.53
CA GLN A 257 -1.91 -5.76 5.58
C GLN A 257 -1.35 -6.66 4.47
N ALA A 258 -1.11 -7.92 4.83
CA ALA A 258 -0.62 -8.97 3.94
C ALA A 258 0.81 -8.80 3.40
N ILE A 259 1.56 -7.79 3.79
CA ILE A 259 2.99 -7.72 3.50
C ILE A 259 3.74 -8.74 4.36
N LYS A 260 4.59 -9.56 3.74
CA LYS A 260 5.36 -10.66 4.35
C LYS A 260 6.86 -10.50 4.23
N GLY A 261 7.32 -9.59 3.38
CA GLY A 261 8.73 -9.30 3.20
C GLY A 261 8.92 -7.92 2.59
N VAL A 262 10.03 -7.30 2.94
CA VAL A 262 10.50 -6.02 2.39
C VAL A 262 11.99 -6.15 2.11
N GLU A 263 12.42 -5.73 0.94
CA GLU A 263 13.83 -5.62 0.60
C GLU A 263 14.12 -4.29 -0.08
N VAL A 264 15.38 -3.88 -0.03
CA VAL A 264 15.90 -2.64 -0.64
C VAL A 264 16.99 -3.02 -1.63
N GLY A 265 16.94 -2.45 -2.82
CA GLY A 265 17.88 -2.78 -3.90
C GLY A 265 17.82 -4.26 -4.26
N ASP A 266 18.98 -4.89 -4.39
CA ASP A 266 19.07 -6.32 -4.72
C ASP A 266 18.68 -7.25 -3.54
N GLY A 267 18.46 -6.69 -2.34
CA GLY A 267 17.92 -7.39 -1.20
C GLY A 267 18.60 -8.73 -0.93
N PHE A 268 17.81 -9.82 -0.92
CA PHE A 268 18.33 -11.17 -0.68
C PHE A 268 19.24 -11.71 -1.80
N ALA A 269 19.18 -11.17 -3.00
CA ALA A 269 20.05 -11.59 -4.11
C ALA A 269 21.52 -11.28 -3.82
N LEU A 270 21.82 -10.21 -3.05
CA LEU A 270 23.19 -9.85 -2.63
C LEU A 270 23.92 -10.99 -1.90
N ALA A 271 23.18 -11.85 -1.19
CA ALA A 271 23.79 -12.99 -0.48
C ALA A 271 24.50 -13.98 -1.41
N ARG A 272 24.19 -13.96 -2.70
CA ARG A 272 24.79 -14.83 -3.72
C ARG A 272 25.95 -14.16 -4.46
N HIS A 273 26.18 -12.87 -4.24
CA HIS A 273 27.23 -12.10 -4.88
C HIS A 273 28.50 -12.06 -4.02
N ARG A 274 29.65 -12.02 -4.67
CA ARG A 274 30.91 -11.72 -3.99
C ARG A 274 30.98 -10.21 -3.71
N GLY A 275 31.62 -9.80 -2.63
CA GLY A 275 31.72 -8.39 -2.24
C GLY A 275 32.30 -7.47 -3.33
N SER A 276 33.16 -8.01 -4.21
CA SER A 276 33.74 -7.26 -5.34
C SER A 276 32.72 -6.83 -6.41
N VAL A 277 31.52 -7.43 -6.42
CA VAL A 277 30.45 -7.11 -7.38
C VAL A 277 29.12 -6.78 -6.69
N ALA A 278 29.07 -6.89 -5.37
CA ALA A 278 27.87 -6.60 -4.59
C ALA A 278 27.70 -5.12 -4.23
N HIS A 279 28.80 -4.36 -4.25
CA HIS A 279 28.80 -2.94 -3.89
C HIS A 279 28.87 -2.05 -5.13
N ASP A 280 28.15 -0.94 -5.07
CA ASP A 280 28.10 0.05 -6.15
C ASP A 280 29.42 0.81 -6.22
N GLN A 281 30.20 0.55 -7.28
CA GLN A 281 31.47 1.26 -7.50
C GLN A 281 31.21 2.73 -7.79
N MET A 282 32.06 3.58 -7.23
CA MET A 282 31.98 5.03 -7.35
C MET A 282 33.13 5.57 -8.20
N ASP A 283 32.80 6.39 -9.19
CA ASP A 283 33.76 7.12 -10.02
C ASP A 283 33.63 8.62 -9.77
N PRO A 284 34.74 9.32 -9.61
CA PRO A 284 34.76 10.77 -9.56
C PRO A 284 34.48 11.35 -10.97
N THR A 285 33.66 12.40 -11.04
CA THR A 285 33.44 13.21 -12.25
C THR A 285 33.57 14.68 -11.93
N GLU A 286 33.56 15.56 -12.94
CA GLU A 286 33.59 17.02 -12.74
C GLU A 286 32.38 17.51 -11.94
N ASP A 287 31.22 16.83 -12.07
CA ASP A 287 29.98 17.17 -11.39
C ASP A 287 29.78 16.44 -10.05
N GLY A 288 30.76 15.64 -9.58
CA GLY A 288 30.70 14.91 -8.33
C GLY A 288 31.01 13.41 -8.49
N ILE A 289 30.27 12.57 -7.78
CA ILE A 289 30.44 11.10 -7.79
C ILE A 289 29.26 10.45 -8.51
N ILE A 290 29.57 9.58 -9.48
CA ILE A 290 28.57 8.70 -10.09
C ILE A 290 28.77 7.26 -9.59
N ARG A 291 27.68 6.48 -9.57
CA ARG A 291 27.71 5.04 -9.29
C ARG A 291 27.47 4.25 -10.56
N ARG A 292 28.19 3.13 -10.72
CA ARG A 292 28.08 2.26 -11.91
C ARG A 292 26.85 1.34 -11.86
N SER A 293 26.31 1.13 -10.67
CA SER A 293 25.17 0.25 -10.40
C SER A 293 24.33 0.83 -9.26
N ASN A 294 23.21 0.20 -8.94
CA ASN A 294 22.35 0.58 -7.81
C ASN A 294 21.92 -0.66 -6.99
N HIS A 295 22.88 -1.55 -6.70
CA HIS A 295 22.66 -2.75 -5.88
C HIS A 295 22.14 -2.41 -4.49
N ALA A 296 22.62 -1.29 -3.93
CA ALA A 296 22.17 -0.76 -2.63
C ALA A 296 20.74 -0.19 -2.67
N GLY A 297 20.13 -0.04 -3.86
CA GLY A 297 18.78 0.48 -4.01
C GLY A 297 18.59 1.88 -3.47
N GLY A 298 19.59 2.76 -3.64
CA GLY A 298 19.50 4.17 -3.24
C GLY A 298 19.78 4.45 -1.75
N LEU A 299 20.12 3.43 -0.94
CA LEU A 299 20.38 3.57 0.49
C LEU A 299 21.74 3.01 0.88
N GLU A 300 22.55 3.81 1.57
CA GLU A 300 23.81 3.40 2.15
C GLU A 300 23.92 3.94 3.58
N GLY A 301 24.31 3.08 4.51
CA GLY A 301 24.55 3.46 5.91
C GLY A 301 23.32 4.05 6.63
N GLY A 302 22.12 3.81 6.17
CA GLY A 302 20.89 4.35 6.76
C GLY A 302 20.41 5.65 6.13
N MET A 303 21.02 6.08 5.02
CA MET A 303 20.73 7.35 4.35
C MET A 303 20.61 7.17 2.84
N THR A 304 19.87 8.09 2.20
CA THR A 304 19.84 8.17 0.73
C THR A 304 21.20 8.55 0.17
N ASN A 305 21.56 7.94 -0.97
CA ASN A 305 22.84 8.12 -1.63
C ASN A 305 22.77 8.87 -2.97
N GLY A 306 21.58 9.38 -3.34
CA GLY A 306 21.33 10.12 -4.57
C GLY A 306 20.92 9.27 -5.77
N GLN A 307 21.00 7.94 -5.66
CA GLN A 307 20.43 7.02 -6.65
C GLN A 307 18.92 6.83 -6.42
N PRO A 308 18.18 6.31 -7.41
CA PRO A 308 16.79 5.94 -7.21
C PRO A 308 16.63 4.97 -6.02
N LEU A 309 15.71 5.28 -5.12
CA LEU A 309 15.36 4.36 -4.04
C LEU A 309 14.47 3.25 -4.59
N VAL A 310 14.94 2.01 -4.48
CA VAL A 310 14.22 0.82 -4.96
C VAL A 310 13.81 -0.05 -3.79
N ILE A 311 12.51 -0.27 -3.64
CA ILE A 311 11.96 -1.09 -2.57
C ILE A 311 11.04 -2.14 -3.18
N ARG A 312 11.19 -3.40 -2.74
CA ARG A 312 10.32 -4.50 -3.12
C ARG A 312 9.58 -5.05 -1.91
N CYS A 313 8.30 -5.34 -2.10
CA CYS A 313 7.43 -5.89 -1.06
C CYS A 313 6.83 -7.20 -1.54
N LEU A 314 6.96 -8.23 -0.73
CA LEU A 314 6.23 -9.49 -0.90
C LEU A 314 4.87 -9.35 -0.24
N LEU A 315 3.81 -9.50 -1.03
CA LEU A 315 2.43 -9.54 -0.58
C LEU A 315 1.87 -10.96 -0.75
N TYR A 316 1.21 -11.49 0.28
CA TYR A 316 0.52 -12.77 0.22
C TYR A 316 -0.75 -12.75 1.05
N THR A 317 -1.89 -13.04 0.40
CA THR A 317 -3.20 -13.11 1.06
C THR A 317 -3.68 -14.56 1.15
N SER A 318 -4.32 -14.93 2.27
CA SER A 318 -5.02 -16.21 2.38
C SER A 318 -6.37 -16.17 1.64
N PRO A 319 -6.86 -17.31 1.12
CA PRO A 319 -8.20 -17.39 0.58
C PRO A 319 -9.23 -17.01 1.66
N SER A 320 -10.23 -16.21 1.26
CA SER A 320 -11.37 -15.92 2.12
C SER A 320 -12.49 -16.89 1.79
N PRO A 321 -13.09 -17.58 2.78
CA PRO A 321 -14.27 -18.39 2.54
C PRO A 321 -15.44 -17.63 1.92
N ARG A 322 -15.44 -16.30 2.01
CA ARG A 322 -16.46 -15.42 1.42
C ARG A 322 -16.19 -15.07 -0.05
N ASP A 323 -14.98 -15.31 -0.54
CA ASP A 323 -14.64 -15.06 -1.95
C ASP A 323 -15.02 -16.27 -2.83
N VAL A 324 -15.51 -17.35 -2.22
CA VAL A 324 -15.87 -18.62 -2.86
C VAL A 324 -17.41 -18.81 -2.92
N GLU A 325 -18.18 -17.95 -2.26
CA GLU A 325 -19.65 -17.84 -2.33
C GLU A 325 -20.04 -16.63 -3.20
#